data_487454f2a68aa7cf765fde3adb11501a
#
_entry.id   487454f2a68aa7cf765fde3adb11501a
#
_cell.length_a   1.000
_cell.length_b   1.000
_cell.length_c   1.000
_cell.angle_alpha   90.00
_cell.angle_beta   90.00
_cell.angle_gamma   90.00
#
_symmetry.space_group_name_H-M   'P 1'
#
loop_
_entity.id
_entity.type
_entity.pdbx_description
1 polymer ?
#
loop_
_entity_poly.entity_id
_entity_poly.type
_entity_poly.pdbx_seq_one_letter_code
_entity_poly.pdbx_strand_id
1 'polypeptide(L)'
;MTKYQTDVAILGGGPSGLMLPRLLFLEGIRSVIIERQPMQHVLERIRAGVLEEGSVNLLQDAGLGDRVLREGQRHTGFRITYGDDELRI
;
A
#
# COMPACT_ATOMS: atom_id res chain seq x y z
N MET A 1 -4.49 21.84 -24.91
CA MET A 1 -3.63 20.98 -24.04
C MET A 1 -3.89 21.31 -22.60
N THR A 2 -4.20 20.31 -21.80
CA THR A 2 -4.45 20.49 -20.37
C THR A 2 -3.11 20.44 -19.62
N LYS A 3 -2.88 21.44 -18.78
CA LYS A 3 -1.68 21.48 -17.93
C LYS A 3 -2.09 21.36 -16.47
N TYR A 4 -1.31 20.60 -15.73
CA TYR A 4 -1.47 20.45 -14.27
C TYR A 4 -0.24 21.04 -13.59
N GLN A 5 -0.49 21.77 -12.51
CA GLN A 5 0.57 22.27 -11.65
C GLN A 5 0.49 21.54 -10.31
N THR A 6 1.61 21.01 -9.88
CA THR A 6 1.69 20.31 -8.61
C THR A 6 3.08 20.49 -8.00
N ASP A 7 3.20 20.25 -6.72
CA ASP A 7 4.48 20.31 -6.03
C ASP A 7 5.29 19.04 -6.24
N VAL A 8 4.59 17.88 -6.34
CA VAL A 8 5.22 16.57 -6.51
C VAL A 8 4.47 15.77 -7.57
N ALA A 9 5.20 15.17 -8.49
CA ALA A 9 4.65 14.22 -9.46
C ALA A 9 5.11 12.81 -9.08
N ILE A 10 4.18 11.87 -8.97
CA ILE A 10 4.45 10.50 -8.57
C ILE A 10 4.21 9.59 -9.77
N LEU A 11 5.21 8.83 -10.14
CA LEU A 11 5.12 7.88 -11.26
C LEU A 11 4.77 6.50 -10.69
N GLY A 12 3.55 6.04 -10.97
CA GLY A 12 3.06 4.75 -10.54
C GLY A 12 1.93 4.85 -9.51
N GLY A 13 0.84 4.13 -9.74
CA GLY A 13 -0.34 4.06 -8.88
C GLY A 13 -0.44 2.74 -8.10
N GLY A 14 0.68 2.08 -7.83
CA GLY A 14 0.71 0.91 -6.95
C GLY A 14 0.59 1.32 -5.47
N PRO A 15 0.73 0.36 -4.54
CA PRO A 15 0.56 0.65 -3.11
C PRO A 15 1.42 1.79 -2.58
N SER A 16 2.70 1.85 -2.95
CA SER A 16 3.59 2.93 -2.54
C SER A 16 3.17 4.26 -3.16
N GLY A 17 2.84 4.26 -4.46
CA GLY A 17 2.45 5.46 -5.19
C GLY A 17 1.10 6.00 -4.73
N LEU A 18 0.24 5.18 -4.15
CA LEU A 18 -1.04 5.61 -3.59
C LEU A 18 -0.89 6.08 -2.14
N MET A 19 0.05 5.52 -1.37
CA MET A 19 0.29 5.93 0.01
C MET A 19 0.97 7.30 0.08
N LEU A 20 1.95 7.55 -0.77
CA LEU A 20 2.74 8.77 -0.74
C LEU A 20 1.89 10.04 -0.88
N PRO A 21 0.91 10.13 -1.80
CA PRO A 21 0.05 11.33 -1.88
C PRO A 21 -0.73 11.61 -0.59
N ARG A 22 -1.15 10.56 0.10
CA ARG A 22 -1.86 10.72 1.37
C ARG A 22 -0.95 11.33 2.43
N LEU A 23 0.29 10.84 2.53
CA LEU A 23 1.26 11.38 3.47
C LEU A 23 1.62 12.84 3.13
N LEU A 24 1.81 13.13 1.85
CA LEU A 24 2.07 14.49 1.39
C LEU A 24 0.88 15.42 1.65
N PHE A 25 -0.33 14.94 1.41
CA PHE A 25 -1.55 15.71 1.68
C PHE A 25 -1.65 16.11 3.15
N LEU A 26 -1.32 15.19 4.07
CA LEU A 26 -1.33 15.49 5.50
C LEU A 26 -0.33 16.57 5.90
N GLU A 27 0.72 16.75 5.09
CA GLU A 27 1.72 17.81 5.26
C GLU A 27 1.41 19.06 4.43
N GLY A 28 0.24 19.12 3.80
CA GLY A 28 -0.16 20.25 2.97
C GLY A 28 0.53 20.33 1.62
N ILE A 29 1.13 19.24 1.16
CA ILE A 29 1.85 19.19 -0.11
C ILE A 29 0.97 18.58 -1.19
N ARG A 30 0.83 19.28 -2.32
CA ARG A 30 0.03 18.82 -3.46
C ARG A 30 0.83 17.81 -4.27
N SER A 31 0.15 16.77 -4.75
CA SER A 31 0.78 15.75 -5.60
C SER A 31 -0.17 15.27 -6.69
N VAL A 32 0.40 14.74 -7.76
CA VAL A 32 -0.33 14.09 -8.86
C VAL A 32 0.30 12.73 -9.12
N ILE A 33 -0.54 11.72 -9.27
CA ILE A 33 -0.10 10.38 -9.63
C ILE A 33 -0.25 10.19 -11.12
N ILE A 34 0.79 9.71 -11.77
CA ILE A 34 0.78 9.35 -13.18
C ILE A 34 0.93 7.84 -13.27
N GLU A 35 -0.12 7.15 -13.72
CA GLU A 35 -0.15 5.70 -13.89
C GLU A 35 -0.38 5.36 -15.35
N ARG A 36 0.48 4.51 -15.93
CA ARG A 36 0.37 4.12 -17.34
C ARG A 36 -0.72 3.09 -17.61
N GLN A 37 -1.13 2.34 -16.58
CA GLN A 37 -2.17 1.33 -16.71
C GLN A 37 -3.52 1.89 -16.28
N PRO A 38 -4.64 1.43 -16.87
CA PRO A 38 -5.96 1.86 -16.43
C PRO A 38 -6.26 1.42 -15.01
N MET A 39 -7.18 2.11 -14.35
CA MET A 39 -7.56 1.83 -12.97
C MET A 39 -7.97 0.36 -12.77
N GLN A 40 -8.70 -0.20 -13.72
CA GLN A 40 -9.15 -1.59 -13.64
C GLN A 40 -7.96 -2.56 -13.56
N HIS A 41 -6.91 -2.34 -14.34
CA HIS A 41 -5.71 -3.15 -14.29
C HIS A 41 -5.04 -3.09 -12.91
N VAL A 42 -4.94 -1.89 -12.34
CA VAL A 42 -4.33 -1.68 -11.02
C VAL A 42 -5.14 -2.40 -9.94
N LEU A 43 -6.47 -2.31 -10.00
CA LEU A 43 -7.38 -2.93 -9.02
C LEU A 43 -7.40 -4.46 -9.12
N GLU A 44 -7.29 -5.00 -10.33
CA GLU A 44 -7.37 -6.45 -10.56
C GLU A 44 -6.03 -7.16 -10.44
N ARG A 45 -4.94 -6.42 -10.34
CA ARG A 45 -3.62 -7.03 -10.24
C ARG A 45 -3.47 -7.82 -8.95
N ILE A 46 -3.08 -9.09 -9.09
CA ILE A 46 -2.86 -9.98 -7.94
C ILE A 46 -1.56 -9.59 -7.25
N ARG A 47 -1.63 -9.39 -5.94
CA ARG A 47 -0.49 -9.09 -5.10
C ARG A 47 -0.51 -9.95 -3.84
N ALA A 48 0.64 -10.12 -3.22
CA ALA A 48 0.70 -10.78 -1.91
C ALA A 48 -0.16 -10.00 -0.91
N GLY A 49 -1.01 -10.71 -0.19
CA GLY A 49 -1.98 -10.10 0.71
C GLY A 49 -1.50 -9.95 2.15
N VAL A 50 -0.21 -10.18 2.42
CA VAL A 50 0.34 -10.06 3.76
C VAL A 50 1.00 -8.70 3.93
N LEU A 51 0.58 -7.97 4.97
CA LEU A 51 1.18 -6.69 5.36
C LEU A 51 1.95 -6.88 6.66
N GLU A 52 3.14 -6.34 6.72
CA GLU A 52 3.90 -6.31 7.95
C GLU A 52 3.34 -5.26 8.91
N GLU A 53 3.64 -5.41 10.20
CA GLU A 53 3.12 -4.53 11.23
C GLU A 53 3.46 -3.05 10.99
N GLY A 54 4.68 -2.77 10.51
CA GLY A 54 5.08 -1.40 10.18
C GLY A 54 4.21 -0.77 9.11
N SER A 55 3.82 -1.53 8.08
CA SER A 55 2.92 -1.04 7.03
C SER A 55 1.51 -0.78 7.56
N VAL A 56 1.00 -1.66 8.42
CA VAL A 56 -0.32 -1.48 9.05
C VAL A 56 -0.30 -0.24 9.94
N ASN A 57 0.75 -0.05 10.73
CA ASN A 57 0.89 1.13 11.58
C ASN A 57 0.93 2.42 10.76
N LEU A 58 1.64 2.41 9.63
CA LEU A 58 1.71 3.55 8.73
C LEU A 58 0.32 3.91 8.17
N LEU A 59 -0.45 2.90 7.77
CA LEU A 59 -1.83 3.10 7.31
C LEU A 59 -2.69 3.73 8.40
N GLN A 60 -2.57 3.25 9.63
CA GLN A 60 -3.30 3.81 10.77
C GLN A 60 -2.91 5.26 11.03
N ASP A 61 -1.62 5.56 11.04
CA ASP A 61 -1.12 6.92 11.26
C ASP A 61 -1.56 7.88 10.15
N ALA A 62 -1.71 7.38 8.94
CA ALA A 62 -2.20 8.16 7.80
C ALA A 62 -3.74 8.29 7.76
N GLY A 63 -4.45 7.70 8.74
CA GLY A 63 -5.91 7.72 8.79
C GLY A 63 -6.59 6.77 7.81
N LEU A 64 -5.89 5.75 7.34
CA LEU A 64 -6.38 4.79 6.35
C LEU A 64 -6.50 3.37 6.90
N GLY A 65 -6.43 3.18 8.22
CA GLY A 65 -6.35 1.86 8.83
C GLY A 65 -7.68 1.16 9.07
N ASP A 66 -8.80 1.86 8.99
CA ASP A 66 -10.10 1.29 9.39
C ASP A 66 -10.45 0.00 8.65
N ARG A 67 -10.24 -0.03 7.34
CA ARG A 67 -10.56 -1.20 6.53
C ARG A 67 -9.65 -2.38 6.84
N VAL A 68 -8.36 -2.12 7.06
CA VAL A 68 -7.40 -3.16 7.42
C VAL A 68 -7.79 -3.81 8.75
N LEU A 69 -8.15 -2.99 9.74
CA LEU A 69 -8.56 -3.48 11.05
C LEU A 69 -9.87 -4.27 11.00
N ARG A 70 -10.80 -3.85 10.14
CA ARG A 70 -12.12 -4.45 10.02
C ARG A 70 -12.11 -5.74 9.21
N GLU A 71 -11.35 -5.81 8.13
CA GLU A 71 -11.35 -6.92 7.18
C GLU A 71 -10.12 -7.81 7.26
N GLY A 72 -9.02 -7.31 7.84
CA GLY A 72 -7.77 -8.04 7.94
C GLY A 72 -7.80 -9.10 9.03
N GLN A 73 -6.98 -10.12 8.86
CA GLN A 73 -6.74 -11.15 9.86
C GLN A 73 -5.30 -11.08 10.33
N ARG A 74 -5.11 -11.06 11.64
CA ARG A 74 -3.77 -11.00 12.20
C ARG A 74 -3.14 -12.37 12.24
N HIS A 75 -1.93 -12.47 11.72
CA HIS A 75 -1.09 -13.66 11.80
C HIS A 75 0.03 -13.46 12.81
N THR A 76 0.39 -14.53 13.53
CA THR A 76 1.46 -14.48 14.53
C THR A 76 2.75 -15.13 14.03
N GLY A 77 2.90 -15.25 12.72
CA GLY A 77 4.06 -15.87 12.10
C GLY A 77 3.66 -16.95 11.11
N PHE A 78 4.63 -17.69 10.63
CA PHE A 78 4.40 -18.76 9.69
C PHE A 78 5.39 -19.89 9.93
N ARG A 79 5.13 -21.05 9.33
CA ARG A 79 5.99 -22.22 9.42
C ARG A 79 6.60 -22.51 8.07
N ILE A 80 7.87 -22.88 8.09
CA ILE A 80 8.56 -23.38 6.91
C ILE A 80 8.83 -24.86 7.14
N THR A 81 8.36 -25.71 6.23
CA THR A 81 8.58 -27.15 6.31
C THR A 81 9.45 -27.61 5.14
N TYR A 82 10.39 -28.48 5.42
CA TYR A 82 11.22 -29.12 4.41
C TYR A 82 11.45 -30.58 4.79
N GLY A 83 10.84 -31.51 4.04
CA GLY A 83 10.81 -32.91 4.43
C GLY A 83 10.09 -33.09 5.76
N ASP A 84 10.80 -33.66 6.75
CA ASP A 84 10.25 -33.84 8.11
C ASP A 84 10.63 -32.68 9.05
N ASP A 85 11.38 -31.69 8.57
CA ASP A 85 11.80 -30.55 9.37
C ASP A 85 10.77 -29.43 9.30
N GLU A 86 10.59 -28.74 10.42
CA GLU A 86 9.69 -27.61 10.53
C GLU A 86 10.36 -26.47 11.29
N LEU A 87 10.28 -25.26 10.73
CA LEU A 87 10.77 -24.05 11.37
C LEU A 87 9.63 -23.05 11.45
N ARG A 88 9.41 -22.49 12.64
CA ARG A 88 8.45 -21.42 12.85
C ARG A 88 9.16 -20.09 12.97
N ILE A 89 8.67 -19.11 12.22
CA ILE A 89 9.18 -17.74 12.23
C ILE A 89 8.14 -16.81 12.83
#